data_fd9931500d3d48265f1f5818cc596df8
#
_entry.id   fd9931500d3d48265f1f5818cc596df8
#
_cell.length_a   1.000
_cell.length_b   1.000
_cell.length_c   1.000
_cell.angle_alpha   90.00
_cell.angle_beta   90.00
_cell.angle_gamma   90.00
#
_symmetry.space_group_name_H-M   'P 1'
#
loop_
_entity.id
_entity.type
_entity.pdbx_description
1 polymer ?
#
loop_
_entity_poly.entity_id
_entity_poly.type
_entity_poly.pdbx_seq_one_letter_code
_entity_poly.pdbx_strand_id
1 'polypeptide(L)'
;MPSRKLSVRQFQHCLVEIMEEKHHWAWPMIVGPAISKAQLKIHYQQEYAVYVRDFPVFLARIHGKNPPFAVRRMLAENIYEEDTGKLSVGFSHPDLFLKMMEGLGFQTHDFQNIRLLVGARRYRAWLDKISHDSDWVMGAAVFTIFVEGS
;
A
#
# COMPACT_ATOMS: atom_id res chain seq x y z
N MET A 1 2.14 33.47 -0.59
CA MET A 1 1.18 33.56 0.52
C MET A 1 1.76 32.77 1.70
N PRO A 2 1.74 33.27 2.95
CA PRO A 2 2.23 32.51 4.09
C PRO A 2 1.33 31.27 4.26
N SER A 3 1.92 30.08 4.28
CA SER A 3 1.20 28.83 4.54
C SER A 3 0.60 28.89 5.94
N ARG A 4 -0.72 28.84 6.04
CA ARG A 4 -1.42 28.79 7.31
C ARG A 4 -1.03 27.50 8.03
N LYS A 5 -0.34 27.58 9.15
CA LYS A 5 -0.04 26.41 9.98
C LYS A 5 -1.35 25.80 10.49
N LEU A 6 -1.60 24.56 10.13
CA LEU A 6 -2.73 23.80 10.65
C LEU A 6 -2.46 23.36 12.09
N SER A 7 -3.49 23.32 12.93
CA SER A 7 -3.43 22.57 14.20
C SER A 7 -3.37 21.07 13.92
N VAL A 8 -2.91 20.26 14.86
CA VAL A 8 -2.86 18.80 14.74
C VAL A 8 -4.23 18.23 14.33
N ARG A 9 -5.31 18.70 14.96
CA ARG A 9 -6.68 18.26 14.65
C ARG A 9 -7.11 18.61 13.22
N GLN A 10 -6.76 19.81 12.75
CA GLN A 10 -7.05 20.23 11.37
C GLN A 10 -6.24 19.40 10.37
N PHE A 11 -4.98 19.11 10.67
CA PHE A 11 -4.15 18.26 9.82
C PHE A 11 -4.71 16.83 9.73
N GLN A 12 -5.09 16.23 10.87
CA GLN A 12 -5.72 14.91 10.90
C GLN A 12 -7.01 14.90 10.08
N HIS A 13 -7.86 15.93 10.22
CA HIS A 13 -9.08 16.04 9.45
C HIS A 13 -8.83 16.09 7.94
N CYS A 14 -7.85 16.89 7.49
CA CYS A 14 -7.47 16.94 6.08
C CYS A 14 -6.98 15.58 5.54
N LEU A 15 -6.24 14.81 6.36
CA LEU A 15 -5.79 13.47 5.94
C LEU A 15 -6.97 12.49 5.77
N VAL A 16 -7.95 12.55 6.68
CA VAL A 16 -9.17 11.73 6.59
C VAL A 16 -10.01 12.13 5.37
N GLU A 17 -10.19 13.44 5.12
CA GLU A 17 -10.88 13.94 3.93
C GLU A 17 -10.24 13.42 2.64
N ILE A 18 -8.90 13.48 2.53
CA ILE A 18 -8.18 12.93 1.37
C ILE A 18 -8.42 11.43 1.22
N MET A 19 -8.48 10.70 2.31
CA MET A 19 -8.76 9.27 2.30
C MET A 19 -10.20 8.97 1.86
N GLU A 20 -11.16 9.75 2.30
CA GLU A 20 -12.59 9.63 1.92
C GLU A 20 -12.82 9.97 0.44
N GLU A 21 -12.01 10.85 -0.15
CA GLU A 21 -12.08 11.21 -1.58
C GLU A 21 -11.48 10.15 -2.52
N LYS A 22 -10.92 9.04 -2.01
CA LYS A 22 -10.34 7.95 -2.81
C LYS A 22 -11.41 7.11 -3.54
N HIS A 23 -12.30 7.75 -4.26
CA HIS A 23 -13.29 7.07 -5.11
C HIS A 23 -12.72 6.86 -6.51
N HIS A 24 -12.45 5.60 -6.85
CA HIS A 24 -12.03 5.28 -8.19
C HIS A 24 -13.24 4.85 -9.03
N TRP A 25 -13.40 5.42 -10.22
CA TRP A 25 -14.51 5.13 -11.14
C TRP A 25 -14.62 3.63 -11.51
N ALA A 26 -13.54 2.89 -11.41
CA ALA A 26 -13.52 1.46 -11.71
C ALA A 26 -14.10 0.56 -10.59
N TRP A 27 -14.27 1.07 -9.36
CA TRP A 27 -14.78 0.26 -8.25
C TRP A 27 -16.10 -0.46 -8.58
N PRO A 28 -17.13 0.21 -9.11
CA PRO A 28 -18.37 -0.46 -9.48
C PRO A 28 -18.19 -1.55 -10.53
N MET A 29 -17.16 -1.46 -11.36
CA MET A 29 -16.83 -2.48 -12.35
C MET A 29 -16.11 -3.68 -11.73
N ILE A 30 -15.22 -3.43 -10.76
CA ILE A 30 -14.41 -4.47 -10.09
C ILE A 30 -15.26 -5.28 -9.12
N VAL A 31 -16.17 -4.66 -8.38
CA VAL A 31 -17.05 -5.33 -7.42
C VAL A 31 -18.36 -5.81 -8.05
N GLY A 32 -18.63 -5.44 -9.28
CA GLY A 32 -19.86 -5.80 -10.01
C GLY A 32 -19.75 -7.15 -10.75
N PRO A 33 -20.88 -7.68 -11.22
CA PRO A 33 -20.91 -8.97 -11.92
C PRO A 33 -20.29 -8.95 -13.33
N ALA A 34 -19.90 -7.78 -13.82
CA ALA A 34 -19.40 -7.59 -15.18
C ALA A 34 -17.89 -7.92 -15.35
N ILE A 35 -17.14 -8.02 -14.24
CA ILE A 35 -15.71 -8.32 -14.32
C ILE A 35 -15.48 -9.79 -14.62
N SER A 36 -14.69 -10.07 -15.63
CA SER A 36 -14.25 -11.46 -15.92
C SER A 36 -13.13 -11.89 -14.95
N LYS A 37 -13.02 -13.19 -14.70
CA LYS A 37 -11.93 -13.77 -13.90
C LYS A 37 -10.55 -13.37 -14.45
N ALA A 38 -10.39 -13.27 -15.78
CA ALA A 38 -9.15 -12.85 -16.40
C ALA A 38 -8.79 -11.38 -16.09
N GLN A 39 -9.77 -10.49 -16.12
CA GLN A 39 -9.57 -9.08 -15.74
C GLN A 39 -9.24 -8.92 -14.25
N LEU A 40 -9.93 -9.68 -13.39
CA LEU A 40 -9.66 -9.72 -11.96
C LEU A 40 -8.23 -10.21 -11.67
N LYS A 41 -7.77 -11.26 -12.38
CA LYS A 41 -6.40 -11.75 -12.30
C LYS A 41 -5.38 -10.64 -12.63
N ILE A 42 -5.59 -9.94 -13.75
CA ILE A 42 -4.70 -8.83 -14.14
C ILE A 42 -4.68 -7.75 -13.05
N HIS A 43 -5.84 -7.37 -12.52
CA HIS A 43 -5.94 -6.37 -11.45
C HIS A 43 -5.08 -6.77 -10.24
N TYR A 44 -5.28 -7.96 -9.70
CA TYR A 44 -4.55 -8.44 -8.53
C TYR A 44 -3.05 -8.68 -8.81
N GLN A 45 -2.68 -9.07 -10.01
CA GLN A 45 -1.26 -9.14 -10.41
C GLN A 45 -0.60 -7.75 -10.31
N GLN A 46 -1.28 -6.71 -10.82
CA GLN A 46 -0.73 -5.35 -10.74
C GLN A 46 -0.64 -4.88 -9.29
N GLU A 47 -1.66 -5.08 -8.49
CA GLU A 47 -1.70 -4.73 -7.08
C GLU A 47 -0.56 -5.40 -6.31
N TYR A 48 -0.40 -6.71 -6.44
CA TYR A 48 0.66 -7.49 -5.80
C TYR A 48 2.05 -6.96 -6.15
N ALA A 49 2.33 -6.71 -7.43
CA ALA A 49 3.64 -6.28 -7.88
C ALA A 49 3.92 -4.79 -7.68
N VAL A 50 2.87 -3.96 -7.52
CA VAL A 50 3.02 -2.52 -7.28
C VAL A 50 3.38 -2.27 -5.82
N TYR A 51 2.67 -2.85 -4.85
CA TYR A 51 2.92 -2.53 -3.45
C TYR A 51 2.80 -3.70 -2.48
N VAL A 52 1.89 -4.67 -2.64
CA VAL A 52 1.65 -5.70 -1.62
C VAL A 52 2.93 -6.46 -1.28
N ARG A 53 3.64 -6.98 -2.29
CA ARG A 53 4.86 -7.76 -2.09
C ARG A 53 5.98 -7.00 -1.40
N ASP A 54 6.12 -5.72 -1.73
CA ASP A 54 7.27 -4.91 -1.31
C ASP A 54 6.90 -3.82 -0.28
N PHE A 55 5.71 -3.90 0.31
CA PHE A 55 5.23 -2.91 1.27
C PHE A 55 6.17 -2.74 2.47
N PRO A 56 6.64 -3.81 3.11
CA PRO A 56 7.62 -3.70 4.21
C PRO A 56 8.92 -3.02 3.79
N VAL A 57 9.34 -3.15 2.52
CA VAL A 57 10.53 -2.47 2.00
C VAL A 57 10.33 -0.95 1.95
N PHE A 58 9.15 -0.47 1.56
CA PHE A 58 8.83 0.96 1.59
C PHE A 58 8.86 1.50 3.03
N LEU A 59 8.26 0.79 3.97
CA LEU A 59 8.27 1.16 5.39
C LEU A 59 9.69 1.17 5.96
N ALA A 60 10.53 0.20 5.61
CA ALA A 60 11.93 0.13 6.04
C ALA A 60 12.74 1.34 5.54
N ARG A 61 12.50 1.81 4.31
CA ARG A 61 13.12 3.02 3.78
C ARG A 61 12.74 4.27 4.59
N ILE A 62 11.46 4.38 5.00
CA ILE A 62 10.98 5.49 5.83
C ILE A 62 11.56 5.39 7.24
N HIS A 63 11.59 4.20 7.83
CA HIS A 63 12.22 3.94 9.12
C HIS A 63 13.70 4.37 9.12
N GLY A 64 14.44 4.08 8.06
CA GLY A 64 15.84 4.44 7.88
C GLY A 64 16.13 5.95 7.81
N LYS A 65 15.09 6.79 7.62
CA LYS A 65 15.22 8.26 7.63
C LYS A 65 15.24 8.87 9.04
N ASN A 66 15.39 8.03 10.06
CA ASN A 66 15.50 8.45 11.45
C ASN A 66 14.33 9.32 11.96
N PRO A 67 13.07 8.90 11.79
CA PRO A 67 11.93 9.58 12.41
C PRO A 67 12.00 9.52 13.93
N PRO A 68 11.18 10.29 14.68
CA PRO A 68 11.09 10.21 16.13
C PRO A 68 10.89 8.78 16.63
N PHE A 69 11.39 8.47 17.83
CA PHE A 69 11.42 7.11 18.39
C PHE A 69 10.05 6.41 18.37
N ALA A 70 8.97 7.13 18.71
CA ALA A 70 7.61 6.57 18.69
C ALA A 70 7.19 6.12 17.27
N VAL A 71 7.54 6.91 16.25
CA VAL A 71 7.25 6.57 14.84
C VAL A 71 8.12 5.41 14.37
N ARG A 72 9.41 5.38 14.75
CA ARG A 72 10.29 4.25 14.43
C ARG A 72 9.77 2.94 15.01
N ARG A 73 9.28 2.96 16.24
CA ARG A 73 8.69 1.79 16.88
C ARG A 73 7.46 1.27 16.13
N MET A 74 6.55 2.18 15.81
CA MET A 74 5.35 1.86 15.03
C MET A 74 5.72 1.25 13.66
N LEU A 75 6.66 1.86 12.94
CA LEU A 75 7.13 1.33 11.64
C LEU A 75 7.80 -0.04 11.79
N ALA A 76 8.60 -0.25 12.83
CA ALA A 76 9.25 -1.54 13.07
C ALA A 76 8.24 -2.66 13.40
N GLU A 77 7.21 -2.35 14.20
CA GLU A 77 6.10 -3.27 14.50
C GLU A 77 5.32 -3.61 13.22
N ASN A 78 5.04 -2.60 12.39
CA ASN A 78 4.34 -2.82 11.11
C ASN A 78 5.20 -3.65 10.14
N ILE A 79 6.48 -3.34 9.93
CA ILE A 79 7.40 -4.13 9.11
C ILE A 79 7.43 -5.59 9.59
N TYR A 80 7.52 -5.81 10.91
CA TYR A 80 7.54 -7.14 11.48
C TYR A 80 6.24 -7.90 11.20
N GLU A 81 5.09 -7.24 11.31
CA GLU A 81 3.80 -7.85 10.98
C GLU A 81 3.68 -8.15 9.49
N GLU A 82 4.03 -7.20 8.63
CA GLU A 82 4.00 -7.38 7.17
C GLU A 82 4.83 -8.59 6.70
N ASP A 83 6.04 -8.74 7.25
CA ASP A 83 6.96 -9.81 6.85
C ASP A 83 6.67 -11.16 7.52
N THR A 84 5.99 -11.18 8.67
CA THR A 84 5.87 -12.42 9.47
C THR A 84 4.44 -12.80 9.84
N GLY A 85 3.52 -11.86 9.91
CA GLY A 85 2.16 -12.03 10.41
C GLY A 85 2.07 -12.49 11.86
N LYS A 86 3.17 -12.44 12.62
CA LYS A 86 3.24 -13.01 13.96
C LYS A 86 2.46 -12.25 15.03
N LEU A 87 2.07 -11.02 14.75
CA LEU A 87 1.20 -10.25 15.63
C LEU A 87 -0.28 -10.56 15.40
N SER A 88 -0.64 -11.25 14.32
CA SER A 88 -2.01 -11.60 13.96
C SER A 88 -2.19 -13.08 13.64
N VAL A 89 -2.10 -13.47 12.37
CA VAL A 89 -2.54 -14.79 11.88
C VAL A 89 -1.40 -15.75 11.52
N GLY A 90 -0.14 -15.34 11.69
CA GLY A 90 1.05 -16.17 11.48
C GLY A 90 1.48 -16.35 10.03
N PHE A 91 0.97 -15.54 9.12
CA PHE A 91 1.39 -15.49 7.71
C PHE A 91 1.73 -14.07 7.34
N SER A 92 2.80 -13.86 6.55
CA SER A 92 3.12 -12.56 5.99
C SER A 92 1.96 -12.01 5.14
N HIS A 93 1.82 -10.69 5.03
CA HIS A 93 0.76 -10.10 4.19
C HIS A 93 0.88 -10.54 2.72
N PRO A 94 2.08 -10.60 2.10
CA PRO A 94 2.22 -11.20 0.77
C PRO A 94 1.72 -12.65 0.68
N ASP A 95 1.97 -13.49 1.69
CA ASP A 95 1.50 -14.88 1.70
C ASP A 95 -0.01 -14.95 1.87
N LEU A 96 -0.60 -14.11 2.73
CA LEU A 96 -2.05 -13.99 2.90
C LEU A 96 -2.72 -13.58 1.59
N PHE A 97 -2.14 -12.60 0.88
CA PHE A 97 -2.62 -12.20 -0.42
C PHE A 97 -2.62 -13.37 -1.42
N LEU A 98 -1.53 -14.12 -1.49
CA LEU A 98 -1.43 -15.29 -2.37
C LEU A 98 -2.43 -16.38 -2.00
N LYS A 99 -2.66 -16.63 -0.71
CA LYS A 99 -3.70 -17.57 -0.23
C LYS A 99 -5.11 -17.10 -0.64
N MET A 100 -5.39 -15.80 -0.54
CA MET A 100 -6.66 -15.23 -1.02
C MET A 100 -6.80 -15.47 -2.53
N MET A 101 -5.74 -15.29 -3.30
CA MET A 101 -5.74 -15.56 -4.75
C MET A 101 -5.99 -17.03 -5.08
N GLU A 102 -5.41 -17.95 -4.33
CA GLU A 102 -5.69 -19.40 -4.45
C GLU A 102 -7.16 -19.70 -4.15
N GLY A 103 -7.76 -19.06 -3.14
CA GLY A 103 -9.18 -19.15 -2.84
C GLY A 103 -10.09 -18.68 -3.97
N LEU A 104 -9.63 -17.73 -4.79
CA LEU A 104 -10.30 -17.27 -6.02
C LEU A 104 -10.01 -18.20 -7.23
N GLY A 105 -9.21 -19.25 -7.05
CA GLY A 105 -8.85 -20.22 -8.08
C GLY A 105 -7.77 -19.73 -9.04
N PHE A 106 -6.89 -18.84 -8.60
CA PHE A 106 -5.63 -18.50 -9.27
C PHE A 106 -4.49 -19.37 -8.71
N GLN A 107 -3.36 -19.38 -9.39
CA GLN A 107 -2.19 -20.14 -8.95
C GLN A 107 -1.09 -19.19 -8.47
N THR A 108 -0.32 -19.57 -7.47
CA THR A 108 0.81 -18.77 -6.95
C THR A 108 1.80 -18.36 -8.05
N HIS A 109 2.05 -19.24 -9.02
CA HIS A 109 2.94 -18.92 -10.15
C HIS A 109 2.40 -17.81 -11.07
N ASP A 110 1.10 -17.53 -11.06
CA ASP A 110 0.50 -16.42 -11.80
C ASP A 110 1.00 -15.05 -11.29
N PHE A 111 1.51 -15.00 -10.06
CA PHE A 111 2.01 -13.80 -9.39
C PHE A 111 3.55 -13.68 -9.43
N GLN A 112 4.21 -14.52 -10.23
CA GLN A 112 5.64 -14.44 -10.50
C GLN A 112 5.90 -13.67 -11.81
N ASN A 113 7.01 -12.95 -11.88
CA ASN A 113 7.47 -12.26 -13.10
C ASN A 113 6.41 -11.37 -13.78
N ILE A 114 5.63 -10.66 -12.98
CA ILE A 114 4.54 -9.81 -13.46
C ILE A 114 5.09 -8.64 -14.28
N ARG A 115 4.58 -8.50 -15.51
CA ARG A 115 4.83 -7.32 -16.32
C ARG A 115 3.84 -6.22 -15.94
N LEU A 116 4.32 -5.14 -15.36
CA LEU A 116 3.48 -4.01 -14.99
C LEU A 116 2.93 -3.28 -16.21
N LEU A 117 1.63 -3.00 -16.19
CA LEU A 117 0.97 -2.08 -17.10
C LEU A 117 1.50 -0.66 -16.92
N VAL A 118 1.31 0.19 -17.91
CA VAL A 118 1.87 1.56 -17.92
C VAL A 118 1.45 2.35 -16.67
N GLY A 119 0.16 2.31 -16.30
CA GLY A 119 -0.36 2.98 -15.11
C GLY A 119 0.25 2.42 -13.82
N ALA A 120 0.26 1.11 -13.66
CA ALA A 120 0.83 0.41 -12.51
C ALA A 120 2.33 0.70 -12.35
N ARG A 121 3.08 0.72 -13.46
CA ARG A 121 4.51 1.07 -13.45
C ARG A 121 4.76 2.50 -13.02
N ARG A 122 3.93 3.46 -13.46
CA ARG A 122 4.02 4.85 -13.02
C ARG A 122 3.71 5.00 -11.54
N TYR A 123 2.69 4.29 -11.06
CA TYR A 123 2.33 4.29 -9.65
C TYR A 123 3.44 3.65 -8.80
N ARG A 124 4.00 2.51 -9.20
CA ARG A 124 5.15 1.89 -8.52
C ARG A 124 6.35 2.83 -8.47
N ALA A 125 6.70 3.47 -9.59
CA ALA A 125 7.80 4.42 -9.64
C ALA A 125 7.58 5.64 -8.72
N TRP A 126 6.33 6.08 -8.59
CA TRP A 126 5.97 7.15 -7.66
C TRP A 126 6.12 6.69 -6.20
N LEU A 127 5.66 5.48 -5.83
CA LEU A 127 5.85 4.92 -4.49
C LEU A 127 7.35 4.77 -4.16
N ASP A 128 8.15 4.23 -5.09
CA ASP A 128 9.59 4.14 -4.93
C ASP A 128 10.22 5.53 -4.70
N LYS A 129 9.84 6.53 -5.49
CA LYS A 129 10.32 7.90 -5.34
C LYS A 129 9.95 8.50 -3.98
N ILE A 130 8.69 8.37 -3.54
CA ILE A 130 8.25 8.87 -2.23
C ILE A 130 9.02 8.18 -1.10
N SER A 131 9.16 6.86 -1.13
CA SER A 131 9.88 6.14 -0.08
C SER A 131 11.37 6.49 -0.03
N HIS A 132 12.00 6.81 -1.17
CA HIS A 132 13.43 7.17 -1.25
C HIS A 132 13.70 8.65 -1.01
N ASP A 133 13.01 9.55 -1.70
CA ASP A 133 13.42 10.94 -1.85
C ASP A 133 12.71 11.89 -0.87
N SER A 134 11.50 11.56 -0.40
CA SER A 134 10.74 12.41 0.52
C SER A 134 11.27 12.31 1.95
N ASP A 135 10.93 13.28 2.79
CA ASP A 135 11.13 13.15 4.23
C ASP A 135 10.25 12.03 4.83
N TRP A 136 10.52 11.68 6.09
CA TRP A 136 9.80 10.60 6.76
C TRP A 136 8.31 10.93 6.97
N VAL A 137 7.94 12.23 7.13
CA VAL A 137 6.55 12.64 7.37
C VAL A 137 5.71 12.38 6.13
N MET A 138 6.20 12.80 4.96
CA MET A 138 5.53 12.53 3.68
C MET A 138 5.45 11.04 3.42
N GLY A 139 6.55 10.31 3.62
CA GLY A 139 6.57 8.86 3.45
C GLY A 139 5.56 8.16 4.37
N ALA A 140 5.55 8.47 5.66
CA ALA A 140 4.60 7.91 6.60
C ALA A 140 3.15 8.23 6.20
N ALA A 141 2.83 9.48 5.85
CA ALA A 141 1.48 9.86 5.43
C ALA A 141 1.01 9.08 4.18
N VAL A 142 1.90 8.89 3.21
CA VAL A 142 1.55 8.15 1.99
C VAL A 142 1.33 6.66 2.29
N PHE A 143 2.24 6.01 3.00
CA PHE A 143 2.16 4.56 3.15
C PHE A 143 1.18 4.14 4.23
N THR A 144 1.09 4.83 5.38
CA THR A 144 0.21 4.41 6.46
C THR A 144 -1.22 4.97 6.38
N ILE A 145 -1.45 6.04 5.61
CA ILE A 145 -2.77 6.66 5.47
C ILE A 145 -3.31 6.48 4.06
N PHE A 146 -2.52 6.88 3.05
CA PHE A 146 -3.02 6.85 1.68
C PHE A 146 -3.03 5.42 1.09
N VAL A 147 -2.04 4.58 1.35
CA VAL A 147 -1.98 3.21 0.82
C VAL A 147 -2.79 2.26 1.71
N GLU A 148 -2.52 2.18 3.01
CA GLU A 148 -3.23 1.27 3.93
C GLU A 148 -4.63 1.71 4.31
N GLY A 149 -4.90 3.01 4.39
CA GLY A 149 -6.19 3.56 4.80
C GLY A 149 -7.30 3.45 3.75
N SER A 150 -7.24 2.47 2.85
CA SER A 150 -8.22 2.29 1.77
C SER A 150 -9.17 1.13 2.02
#